data_df87b672a02661be3425c1e0343de5e6
#
_entry.id   df87b672a02661be3425c1e0343de5e6
#
_cell.length_a   1.000
_cell.length_b   1.000
_cell.length_c   1.000
_cell.angle_alpha   90.00
_cell.angle_beta   90.00
_cell.angle_gamma   90.00
#
_symmetry.space_group_name_H-M   'P 1'
#
loop_
_entity.id
_entity.type
_entity.pdbx_description
1 polymer ?
#
loop_
_entity_poly.entity_id
_entity_poly.type
_entity_poly.pdbx_seq_one_letter_code
_entity_poly.pdbx_strand_id
1 'polypeptide(L)'
;MNPLIRILILLLVDFLIFRYIGVIFGVIGLLIIIFRVLKMFGFFRNPSFFKGSFCEGIAFLKDYQGPFNKNRKAFEDALNLIKTFKLNEPKEGKEKYVVIGIYYDKPGEVEDSKLRYSVGIYQKNKGFPEKPPRELETFCNSNDYYNAELPNASSLYSSWEYSNFFAMITGITKFNSGLKKNLQNPDFKRTYRLKEGDCKIVVELYETDSTIAFYVPLLNVDKFKLYKKDK
;
A
#
# COMPACT_ATOMS: atom_id res chain seq x y z
N MET A 1 -7.90 -22.86 -3.84
CA MET A 1 -9.01 -22.70 -4.81
C MET A 1 -9.22 -21.22 -5.08
N ASN A 2 -9.22 -20.81 -6.35
CA ASN A 2 -9.36 -19.41 -6.76
C ASN A 2 -10.65 -18.81 -6.16
N PRO A 3 -10.60 -17.60 -5.52
CA PRO A 3 -11.77 -16.95 -4.92
C PRO A 3 -12.93 -16.73 -5.91
N LEU A 4 -12.63 -16.47 -7.18
CA LEU A 4 -13.65 -16.35 -8.24
C LEU A 4 -14.39 -17.68 -8.48
N ILE A 5 -13.68 -18.81 -8.45
CA ILE A 5 -14.29 -20.12 -8.60
C ILE A 5 -15.22 -20.43 -7.42
N ARG A 6 -14.81 -20.04 -6.21
CA ARG A 6 -15.68 -20.18 -5.02
C ARG A 6 -16.97 -19.38 -5.14
N ILE A 7 -16.87 -18.13 -5.59
CA ILE A 7 -18.04 -17.27 -5.83
C ILE A 7 -18.96 -17.91 -6.87
N LEU A 8 -18.41 -18.39 -7.99
CA LEU A 8 -19.20 -19.00 -9.06
C LEU A 8 -19.95 -20.25 -8.58
N ILE A 9 -19.27 -21.10 -7.82
CA ILE A 9 -19.89 -22.30 -7.22
C ILE A 9 -21.03 -21.91 -6.27
N LEU A 10 -20.82 -20.91 -5.41
CA LEU A 10 -21.85 -20.46 -4.48
C LEU A 10 -23.07 -19.88 -5.21
N LEU A 11 -22.88 -19.10 -6.26
CA LEU A 11 -23.99 -18.59 -7.08
C LEU A 11 -24.76 -19.71 -7.79
N LEU A 12 -24.08 -20.73 -8.29
CA LEU A 12 -24.72 -21.88 -8.91
C LEU A 12 -25.57 -22.67 -7.91
N VAL A 13 -25.03 -22.90 -6.72
CA VAL A 13 -25.77 -23.61 -5.65
C VAL A 13 -26.99 -22.79 -5.22
N ASP A 14 -26.85 -21.46 -5.06
CA ASP A 14 -27.95 -20.58 -4.72
C ASP A 14 -29.05 -20.58 -5.78
N PHE A 15 -28.69 -20.53 -7.06
CA PHE A 15 -29.63 -20.64 -8.18
C PHE A 15 -30.43 -21.95 -8.12
N LEU A 16 -29.77 -23.07 -7.81
CA LEU A 16 -30.45 -24.36 -7.66
C LEU A 16 -31.43 -24.37 -6.48
N ILE A 17 -31.00 -23.79 -5.34
CA ILE A 17 -31.86 -23.64 -4.15
C ILE A 17 -33.07 -22.77 -4.49
N PHE A 18 -32.86 -21.61 -5.13
CA PHE A 18 -33.93 -20.69 -5.55
C PHE A 18 -35.00 -21.39 -6.39
N ARG A 19 -34.57 -22.26 -7.31
CA ARG A 19 -35.46 -23.01 -8.20
C ARG A 19 -36.25 -24.09 -7.51
N TYR A 20 -35.66 -24.81 -6.52
CA TYR A 20 -36.27 -26.02 -5.93
C TYR A 20 -36.94 -25.82 -4.58
N ILE A 21 -36.49 -24.88 -3.79
CA ILE A 21 -36.94 -24.71 -2.39
C ILE A 21 -37.78 -23.41 -2.22
N GLY A 22 -37.78 -22.56 -3.23
CA GLY A 22 -38.60 -21.35 -3.26
C GLY A 22 -37.80 -20.06 -3.12
N VAL A 23 -38.46 -18.98 -3.47
CA VAL A 23 -37.90 -17.64 -3.62
C VAL A 23 -37.25 -17.12 -2.34
N ILE A 24 -37.84 -17.43 -1.17
CA ILE A 24 -37.35 -16.90 0.12
C ILE A 24 -35.96 -17.46 0.45
N PHE A 25 -35.75 -18.74 0.29
CA PHE A 25 -34.47 -19.38 0.61
C PHE A 25 -33.40 -18.97 -0.39
N GLY A 26 -33.74 -18.80 -1.68
CA GLY A 26 -32.82 -18.29 -2.67
C GLY A 26 -32.38 -16.84 -2.38
N VAL A 27 -33.28 -15.97 -1.96
CA VAL A 27 -32.93 -14.60 -1.56
C VAL A 27 -32.03 -14.59 -0.32
N ILE A 28 -32.33 -15.40 0.69
CA ILE A 28 -31.45 -15.51 1.88
C ILE A 28 -30.07 -16.02 1.49
N GLY A 29 -30.00 -17.05 0.65
CA GLY A 29 -28.72 -17.58 0.13
C GLY A 29 -27.91 -16.51 -0.59
N LEU A 30 -28.55 -15.75 -1.49
CA LEU A 30 -27.91 -14.64 -2.21
C LEU A 30 -27.38 -13.56 -1.24
N LEU A 31 -28.14 -13.17 -0.24
CA LEU A 31 -27.68 -12.20 0.77
C LEU A 31 -26.46 -12.71 1.55
N ILE A 32 -26.45 -13.99 1.91
CA ILE A 32 -25.30 -14.62 2.58
C ILE A 32 -24.06 -14.58 1.66
N ILE A 33 -24.21 -14.88 0.37
CA ILE A 33 -23.11 -14.83 -0.60
C ILE A 33 -22.59 -13.41 -0.73
N ILE A 34 -23.46 -12.43 -0.90
CA ILE A 34 -23.09 -10.99 -0.98
C ILE A 34 -22.32 -10.59 0.28
N PHE A 35 -22.84 -10.94 1.46
CA PHE A 35 -22.17 -10.63 2.73
C PHE A 35 -20.75 -11.24 2.81
N ARG A 36 -20.60 -12.51 2.40
CA ARG A 36 -19.30 -13.19 2.38
C ARG A 36 -18.33 -12.54 1.39
N VAL A 37 -18.81 -12.14 0.22
CA VAL A 37 -18.01 -11.44 -0.80
C VAL A 37 -17.55 -10.09 -0.27
N LEU A 38 -18.45 -9.31 0.33
CA LEU A 38 -18.11 -8.02 0.93
C LEU A 38 -17.11 -8.17 2.08
N LYS A 39 -17.28 -9.21 2.93
CA LYS A 39 -16.34 -9.53 4.00
C LYS A 39 -14.95 -9.90 3.44
N MET A 40 -14.90 -10.71 2.39
CA MET A 40 -13.66 -11.11 1.72
C MET A 40 -12.91 -9.93 1.11
N PHE A 41 -13.64 -8.91 0.63
CA PHE A 41 -13.05 -7.67 0.12
C PHE A 41 -12.70 -6.65 1.22
N GLY A 42 -12.92 -7.00 2.48
CA GLY A 42 -12.58 -6.13 3.62
C GLY A 42 -13.57 -4.97 3.84
N PHE A 43 -14.77 -5.03 3.26
CA PHE A 43 -15.76 -3.94 3.37
C PHE A 43 -16.13 -3.60 4.80
N PHE A 44 -16.12 -4.58 5.71
CA PHE A 44 -16.48 -4.40 7.11
C PHE A 44 -15.27 -4.11 8.03
N ARG A 45 -14.05 -4.08 7.48
CA ARG A 45 -12.85 -3.73 8.25
C ARG A 45 -12.64 -2.22 8.19
N ASN A 46 -12.19 -1.64 9.28
CA ASN A 46 -11.76 -0.24 9.35
C ASN A 46 -10.27 -0.18 9.66
N PRO A 47 -9.52 0.76 9.07
CA PRO A 47 -8.12 0.96 9.40
C PRO A 47 -8.00 1.46 10.84
N SER A 48 -7.06 0.90 11.57
CA SER A 48 -6.66 1.39 12.89
C SER A 48 -5.37 2.17 12.75
N PHE A 49 -5.27 3.30 13.45
CA PHE A 49 -4.10 4.16 13.40
C PHE A 49 -3.35 4.06 14.72
N PHE A 50 -2.05 3.85 14.63
CA PHE A 50 -1.16 3.74 15.78
C PHE A 50 0.02 4.69 15.60
N LYS A 51 0.68 5.03 16.72
CA LYS A 51 1.99 5.66 16.66
C LYS A 51 3.01 4.57 16.39
N GLY A 52 3.72 4.70 15.26
CA GLY A 52 4.77 3.79 14.84
C GLY A 52 6.05 4.53 14.48
N SER A 53 7.05 3.77 14.06
CA SER A 53 8.28 4.31 13.51
C SER A 53 8.50 3.73 12.13
N PHE A 54 8.70 4.60 11.14
CA PHE A 54 9.25 4.19 9.85
C PHE A 54 10.74 3.89 10.06
N CYS A 55 11.20 2.73 9.67
CA CYS A 55 12.61 2.37 9.80
C CYS A 55 13.45 3.11 8.76
N GLU A 56 14.68 3.42 9.07
CA GLU A 56 15.64 3.91 8.08
C GLU A 56 15.99 2.82 7.06
N GLY A 57 16.37 3.23 5.86
CA GLY A 57 16.75 2.29 4.82
C GLY A 57 17.13 2.94 3.51
N ILE A 58 17.49 2.10 2.55
CA ILE A 58 17.86 2.51 1.20
C ILE A 58 16.71 2.19 0.26
N ALA A 59 16.32 3.15 -0.57
CA ALA A 59 15.32 2.98 -1.59
C ALA A 59 15.88 3.30 -2.98
N PHE A 60 15.46 2.54 -3.99
CA PHE A 60 15.63 2.87 -5.40
C PHE A 60 14.26 3.28 -5.92
N LEU A 61 14.10 4.56 -6.22
CA LEU A 61 12.83 5.20 -6.54
C LEU A 61 12.83 5.75 -7.97
N LYS A 62 11.67 5.71 -8.61
CA LYS A 62 11.40 6.38 -9.88
C LYS A 62 10.18 7.26 -9.71
N ASP A 63 10.26 8.49 -10.23
CA ASP A 63 9.22 9.50 -10.10
C ASP A 63 8.17 9.38 -11.19
N TYR A 64 6.93 9.56 -10.80
CA TYR A 64 5.76 9.50 -11.66
C TYR A 64 4.85 10.69 -11.39
N GLN A 65 4.11 11.10 -12.43
CA GLN A 65 3.09 12.13 -12.33
C GLN A 65 1.83 11.65 -13.04
N GLY A 66 0.69 11.87 -12.42
CA GLY A 66 -0.62 11.49 -12.95
C GLY A 66 -1.50 10.76 -11.95
N PRO A 67 -2.67 10.29 -12.39
CA PRO A 67 -3.65 9.69 -11.50
C PRO A 67 -3.16 8.37 -10.90
N PHE A 68 -3.35 8.21 -9.59
CA PHE A 68 -2.85 7.03 -8.84
C PHE A 68 -3.45 5.69 -9.31
N ASN A 69 -4.62 5.70 -9.94
CA ASN A 69 -5.22 4.48 -10.50
C ASN A 69 -4.47 3.94 -11.73
N LYS A 70 -3.54 4.72 -12.31
CA LYS A 70 -2.68 4.30 -13.43
C LYS A 70 -1.28 3.86 -12.99
N ASN A 71 -1.00 3.78 -11.69
CA ASN A 71 0.31 3.43 -11.15
C ASN A 71 0.66 1.94 -11.20
N ARG A 72 -0.26 1.08 -11.65
CA ARG A 72 -0.09 -0.38 -11.69
C ARG A 72 1.23 -0.81 -12.34
N LYS A 73 1.57 -0.20 -13.48
CA LYS A 73 2.82 -0.52 -14.19
C LYS A 73 4.05 -0.19 -13.35
N ALA A 74 4.05 0.92 -12.61
CA ALA A 74 5.15 1.29 -11.73
C ALA A 74 5.39 0.24 -10.63
N PHE A 75 4.31 -0.29 -10.05
CA PHE A 75 4.40 -1.37 -9.06
C PHE A 75 4.84 -2.71 -9.67
N GLU A 76 4.36 -3.04 -10.87
CA GLU A 76 4.79 -4.23 -11.61
C GLU A 76 6.30 -4.15 -11.94
N ASP A 77 6.79 -3.00 -12.38
CA ASP A 77 8.21 -2.77 -12.65
C ASP A 77 9.05 -2.93 -11.38
N ALA A 78 8.62 -2.38 -10.25
CA ALA A 78 9.30 -2.54 -8.96
C ALA A 78 9.32 -4.01 -8.49
N LEU A 79 8.21 -4.74 -8.62
CA LEU A 79 8.16 -6.18 -8.32
C LEU A 79 9.09 -6.99 -9.23
N ASN A 80 9.18 -6.61 -10.51
CA ASN A 80 10.08 -7.26 -11.46
C ASN A 80 11.55 -7.04 -11.08
N LEU A 81 11.93 -5.87 -10.54
CA LEU A 81 13.28 -5.66 -10.01
C LEU A 81 13.61 -6.69 -8.91
N ILE A 82 12.72 -6.85 -7.93
CA ILE A 82 12.93 -7.81 -6.83
C ILE A 82 13.11 -9.23 -7.38
N LYS A 83 12.33 -9.62 -8.38
CA LYS A 83 12.39 -10.95 -8.99
C LYS A 83 13.66 -11.15 -9.85
N THR A 84 13.96 -10.19 -10.72
CA THR A 84 15.07 -10.26 -11.67
C THR A 84 16.41 -10.35 -10.95
N PHE A 85 16.60 -9.54 -9.92
CA PHE A 85 17.83 -9.52 -9.13
C PHE A 85 17.80 -10.50 -7.94
N LYS A 86 16.73 -11.31 -7.82
CA LYS A 86 16.60 -12.34 -6.77
C LYS A 86 16.83 -11.79 -5.35
N LEU A 87 16.36 -10.56 -5.11
CA LEU A 87 16.68 -9.80 -3.89
C LEU A 87 16.12 -10.43 -2.61
N ASN A 88 15.08 -11.27 -2.73
CA ASN A 88 14.40 -11.93 -1.62
C ASN A 88 14.67 -13.43 -1.56
N GLU A 89 15.68 -13.94 -2.27
CA GLU A 89 16.13 -15.31 -2.06
C GLU A 89 16.63 -15.48 -0.61
N PRO A 90 16.25 -16.59 0.05
CA PRO A 90 16.58 -16.78 1.45
C PRO A 90 18.10 -16.90 1.62
N LYS A 91 18.69 -15.85 2.14
CA LYS A 91 20.06 -15.83 2.66
C LYS A 91 19.95 -15.47 4.12
N GLU A 92 20.52 -16.27 5.00
CA GLU A 92 20.50 -16.00 6.44
C GLU A 92 21.02 -14.58 6.74
N GLY A 93 20.24 -13.84 7.53
CA GLY A 93 20.61 -12.48 7.97
C GLY A 93 20.33 -11.35 6.99
N LYS A 94 19.85 -11.61 5.77
CA LYS A 94 19.55 -10.54 4.82
C LYS A 94 18.15 -9.96 4.99
N GLU A 95 18.10 -8.63 5.08
CA GLU A 95 16.85 -7.89 5.05
C GLU A 95 16.20 -8.01 3.66
N LYS A 96 14.90 -8.25 3.66
CA LYS A 96 14.12 -8.38 2.43
C LYS A 96 13.86 -7.02 1.80
N TYR A 97 13.97 -6.95 0.48
CA TYR A 97 13.47 -5.82 -0.29
C TYR A 97 11.95 -5.90 -0.37
N VAL A 98 11.30 -4.77 -0.23
CA VAL A 98 9.85 -4.61 -0.37
C VAL A 98 9.55 -3.53 -1.40
N VAL A 99 8.37 -3.58 -2.01
CA VAL A 99 7.93 -2.49 -2.87
C VAL A 99 7.50 -1.31 -2.00
N ILE A 100 7.90 -0.10 -2.40
CA ILE A 100 7.56 1.15 -1.73
C ILE A 100 6.86 2.09 -2.70
N GLY A 101 5.81 2.76 -2.22
CA GLY A 101 5.19 3.93 -2.85
C GLY A 101 5.26 5.13 -1.92
N ILE A 102 5.68 6.28 -2.42
CA ILE A 102 5.70 7.56 -1.68
C ILE A 102 4.80 8.53 -2.43
N TYR A 103 3.75 9.00 -1.78
CA TYR A 103 2.75 9.90 -2.34
C TYR A 103 2.91 11.28 -1.74
N TYR A 104 3.17 12.28 -2.58
CA TYR A 104 3.46 13.66 -2.16
C TYR A 104 2.22 14.55 -2.15
N ASP A 105 1.22 14.19 -2.93
CA ASP A 105 -0.01 14.96 -3.11
C ASP A 105 -1.22 14.13 -2.69
N LYS A 106 -2.28 14.79 -2.27
CA LYS A 106 -3.53 14.14 -1.90
C LYS A 106 -4.54 14.26 -3.03
N PRO A 107 -5.23 13.17 -3.39
CA PRO A 107 -6.35 13.24 -4.33
C PRO A 107 -7.41 14.23 -3.87
N GLY A 108 -7.85 15.08 -4.79
CA GLY A 108 -8.85 16.14 -4.53
C GLY A 108 -8.28 17.44 -3.98
N GLU A 109 -6.99 17.52 -3.59
CA GLU A 109 -6.30 18.77 -3.28
C GLU A 109 -5.51 19.28 -4.52
N VAL A 110 -5.13 18.37 -5.41
CA VAL A 110 -4.41 18.63 -6.65
C VAL A 110 -5.16 17.95 -7.79
N GLU A 111 -5.09 18.52 -9.00
CA GLU A 111 -5.63 17.90 -10.21
C GLU A 111 -4.99 16.54 -10.45
N ASP A 112 -5.79 15.52 -10.79
CA ASP A 112 -5.33 14.14 -10.92
C ASP A 112 -4.14 13.98 -11.89
N SER A 113 -4.10 14.77 -12.94
CA SER A 113 -3.00 14.79 -13.92
C SER A 113 -1.67 15.30 -13.34
N LYS A 114 -1.71 16.01 -12.22
CA LYS A 114 -0.57 16.65 -11.55
C LYS A 114 -0.14 15.95 -10.26
N LEU A 115 -0.84 14.88 -9.85
CA LEU A 115 -0.50 14.12 -8.65
C LEU A 115 0.90 13.52 -8.80
N ARG A 116 1.74 13.74 -7.79
CA ARG A 116 3.14 13.31 -7.76
C ARG A 116 3.33 12.14 -6.82
N TYR A 117 4.07 11.14 -7.27
CA TYR A 117 4.42 9.99 -6.45
C TYR A 117 5.71 9.35 -6.97
N SER A 118 6.39 8.62 -6.10
CA SER A 118 7.54 7.80 -6.47
C SER A 118 7.25 6.35 -6.10
N VAL A 119 7.65 5.43 -6.96
CA VAL A 119 7.52 3.99 -6.72
C VAL A 119 8.86 3.32 -6.94
N GLY A 120 9.15 2.30 -6.16
CA GLY A 120 10.37 1.55 -6.31
C GLY A 120 10.50 0.41 -5.31
N ILE A 121 11.74 0.08 -4.96
CA ILE A 121 12.07 -0.94 -3.99
C ILE A 121 12.79 -0.33 -2.79
N TYR A 122 12.59 -0.92 -1.62
CA TYR A 122 13.12 -0.42 -0.36
C TYR A 122 13.66 -1.57 0.48
N GLN A 123 14.83 -1.37 1.05
CA GLN A 123 15.49 -2.27 1.99
C GLN A 123 15.57 -1.59 3.36
N LYS A 124 14.95 -2.21 4.37
CA LYS A 124 15.07 -1.75 5.76
C LYS A 124 16.50 -1.95 6.25
N ASN A 125 17.07 -0.96 6.94
CA ASN A 125 18.33 -1.12 7.66
C ASN A 125 18.04 -1.45 9.13
N LYS A 126 18.38 -2.65 9.57
CA LYS A 126 18.35 -3.04 10.98
C LYS A 126 19.78 -3.15 11.52
N GLY A 127 20.48 -2.02 11.57
CA GLY A 127 21.76 -1.93 12.26
C GLY A 127 23.01 -1.86 11.39
N PHE A 128 23.11 -2.58 10.29
CA PHE A 128 24.22 -2.46 9.33
C PHE A 128 23.67 -2.44 7.90
N PRO A 129 23.81 -1.33 7.17
CA PRO A 129 23.38 -1.28 5.78
C PRO A 129 24.20 -2.23 4.92
N GLU A 130 23.61 -3.31 4.45
CA GLU A 130 24.22 -4.06 3.35
C GLU A 130 24.19 -3.18 2.10
N LYS A 131 25.35 -3.06 1.46
CA LYS A 131 25.39 -2.36 0.17
C LYS A 131 24.55 -3.13 -0.84
N PRO A 132 23.70 -2.41 -1.60
CA PRO A 132 22.95 -3.02 -2.69
C PRO A 132 23.91 -3.75 -3.68
N PRO A 133 23.43 -4.79 -4.37
CA PRO A 133 24.20 -5.43 -5.43
C PRO A 133 24.59 -4.41 -6.50
N ARG A 134 25.86 -4.40 -6.95
CA ARG A 134 26.35 -3.46 -7.98
C ARG A 134 25.54 -3.54 -9.28
N GLU A 135 25.10 -4.73 -9.64
CA GLU A 135 24.26 -4.95 -10.83
C GLU A 135 22.91 -4.22 -10.71
N LEU A 136 22.31 -4.25 -9.53
CA LEU A 136 21.07 -3.52 -9.23
C LEU A 136 21.29 -2.00 -9.34
N GLU A 137 22.37 -1.49 -8.74
CA GLU A 137 22.69 -0.05 -8.81
C GLU A 137 22.92 0.39 -10.27
N THR A 138 23.68 -0.39 -11.05
CA THR A 138 23.93 -0.08 -12.46
C THR A 138 22.62 -0.08 -13.26
N PHE A 139 21.77 -1.08 -13.06
CA PHE A 139 20.48 -1.16 -13.73
C PHE A 139 19.58 0.03 -13.36
N CYS A 140 19.48 0.32 -12.08
CA CYS A 140 18.64 1.42 -11.58
C CYS A 140 19.07 2.76 -12.18
N ASN A 141 20.37 3.05 -12.18
CA ASN A 141 20.92 4.27 -12.75
C ASN A 141 20.64 4.40 -14.26
N SER A 142 20.62 3.28 -14.99
CA SER A 142 20.35 3.25 -16.45
C SER A 142 18.85 3.32 -16.78
N ASN A 143 17.96 3.19 -15.80
CA ASN A 143 16.51 3.13 -15.99
C ASN A 143 15.74 4.21 -15.22
N ASP A 144 16.37 5.35 -14.96
CA ASP A 144 15.80 6.52 -14.28
C ASP A 144 15.39 6.28 -12.81
N TYR A 145 15.89 5.23 -12.18
CA TYR A 145 15.78 5.09 -10.74
C TYR A 145 16.91 5.87 -10.06
N TYR A 146 16.58 6.51 -8.97
CA TYR A 146 17.58 7.16 -8.13
C TYR A 146 17.64 6.51 -6.76
N ASN A 147 18.84 6.50 -6.18
CA ASN A 147 19.07 6.04 -4.81
C ASN A 147 18.66 7.14 -3.82
N ALA A 148 17.94 6.76 -2.77
CA ALA A 148 17.50 7.64 -1.69
C ALA A 148 17.67 6.94 -0.34
N GLU A 149 18.28 7.64 0.61
CA GLU A 149 18.32 7.22 2.00
C GLU A 149 17.09 7.75 2.72
N LEU A 150 16.23 6.86 3.16
CA LEU A 150 15.06 7.19 3.94
C LEU A 150 15.38 7.17 5.43
N PRO A 151 15.03 8.21 6.18
CA PRO A 151 15.39 8.32 7.59
C PRO A 151 14.45 7.50 8.48
N ASN A 152 14.91 7.19 9.69
CA ASN A 152 14.02 6.80 10.76
C ASN A 152 13.08 7.97 11.08
N ALA A 153 11.77 7.71 11.15
CA ALA A 153 10.78 8.74 11.39
C ALA A 153 9.62 8.24 12.25
N SER A 154 9.28 9.02 13.28
CA SER A 154 8.01 8.83 13.98
C SER A 154 6.87 9.05 13.01
N SER A 155 5.94 8.12 12.93
CA SER A 155 4.88 8.10 11.93
C SER A 155 3.55 7.69 12.54
N LEU A 156 2.44 8.13 11.94
CA LEU A 156 1.20 7.38 12.08
C LEU A 156 1.34 6.11 11.23
N TYR A 157 0.98 5.00 11.83
CA TYR A 157 1.07 3.67 11.22
C TYR A 157 -0.30 3.04 11.13
N SER A 158 -0.56 2.36 10.05
CA SER A 158 -1.69 1.46 9.86
C SER A 158 -1.27 0.29 8.99
N SER A 159 -1.87 -0.88 9.17
CA SER A 159 -1.64 -2.02 8.31
C SER A 159 -2.94 -2.60 7.79
N TRP A 160 -2.88 -3.19 6.60
CA TRP A 160 -4.02 -3.81 5.96
C TRP A 160 -3.60 -5.12 5.31
N GLU A 161 -4.19 -6.22 5.80
CA GLU A 161 -4.06 -7.51 5.16
C GLU A 161 -5.07 -7.65 4.02
N TYR A 162 -4.65 -8.18 2.90
CA TYR A 162 -5.49 -8.42 1.74
C TYR A 162 -5.28 -9.82 1.16
N SER A 163 -6.35 -10.42 0.68
CA SER A 163 -6.32 -11.75 0.06
C SER A 163 -6.40 -11.71 -1.46
N ASN A 164 -6.71 -10.54 -2.00
CA ASN A 164 -6.89 -10.33 -3.43
C ASN A 164 -6.80 -8.85 -3.80
N PHE A 165 -6.75 -8.54 -5.09
CA PHE A 165 -6.62 -7.18 -5.61
C PHE A 165 -7.73 -6.24 -5.12
N PHE A 166 -8.99 -6.69 -5.06
CA PHE A 166 -10.10 -5.84 -4.61
C PHE A 166 -9.99 -5.51 -3.11
N ALA A 167 -9.57 -6.48 -2.28
CA ALA A 167 -9.31 -6.24 -0.86
C ALA A 167 -8.15 -5.24 -0.66
N MET A 168 -7.13 -5.29 -1.52
CA MET A 168 -6.03 -4.33 -1.54
C MET A 168 -6.54 -2.92 -1.84
N ILE A 169 -7.28 -2.73 -2.93
CA ILE A 169 -7.86 -1.41 -3.29
C ILE A 169 -8.80 -0.89 -2.20
N THR A 170 -9.63 -1.78 -1.61
CA THR A 170 -10.49 -1.42 -0.48
C THR A 170 -9.67 -0.91 0.71
N GLY A 171 -8.55 -1.55 1.01
CA GLY A 171 -7.64 -1.14 2.08
C GLY A 171 -7.06 0.24 1.86
N ILE A 172 -6.53 0.51 0.67
CA ILE A 172 -5.98 1.82 0.29
C ILE A 172 -7.05 2.91 0.39
N THR A 173 -8.25 2.65 -0.17
CA THR A 173 -9.36 3.62 -0.14
C THR A 173 -9.82 3.91 1.29
N LYS A 174 -9.96 2.87 2.11
CA LYS A 174 -10.35 3.02 3.52
C LYS A 174 -9.30 3.69 4.37
N PHE A 175 -8.02 3.40 4.14
CA PHE A 175 -6.94 4.11 4.80
C PHE A 175 -7.02 5.61 4.53
N ASN A 176 -7.10 6.03 3.27
CA ASN A 176 -7.17 7.44 2.89
C ASN A 176 -8.42 8.13 3.46
N SER A 177 -9.59 7.49 3.37
CA SER A 177 -10.84 8.01 3.93
C SER A 177 -10.79 8.09 5.46
N GLY A 178 -10.25 7.06 6.11
CA GLY A 178 -10.07 7.00 7.56
C GLY A 178 -9.08 8.05 8.06
N LEU A 179 -7.95 8.23 7.36
CA LEU A 179 -6.98 9.28 7.68
C LEU A 179 -7.62 10.66 7.58
N LYS A 180 -8.31 10.96 6.46
CA LYS A 180 -9.02 12.24 6.26
C LYS A 180 -10.02 12.51 7.38
N LYS A 181 -10.86 11.53 7.74
CA LYS A 181 -11.84 11.64 8.82
C LYS A 181 -11.17 11.90 10.17
N ASN A 182 -10.11 11.16 10.49
CA ASN A 182 -9.40 11.31 11.76
C ASN A 182 -8.66 12.65 11.85
N LEU A 183 -8.13 13.16 10.76
CA LEU A 183 -7.52 14.50 10.72
C LEU A 183 -8.50 15.65 10.93
N GLN A 184 -9.81 15.41 10.80
CA GLN A 184 -10.86 16.37 11.17
C GLN A 184 -11.23 16.30 12.66
N ASN A 185 -10.87 15.22 13.36
CA ASN A 185 -11.19 15.01 14.78
C ASN A 185 -10.14 15.70 15.68
N PRO A 186 -10.55 16.69 16.51
CA PRO A 186 -9.63 17.39 17.42
C PRO A 186 -8.95 16.47 18.45
N ASP A 187 -9.66 15.46 18.95
CA ASP A 187 -9.10 14.50 19.93
C ASP A 187 -8.03 13.62 19.30
N PHE A 188 -8.23 13.21 18.05
CA PHE A 188 -7.21 12.48 17.31
C PHE A 188 -5.96 13.33 17.11
N LYS A 189 -6.12 14.59 16.68
CA LYS A 189 -4.98 15.52 16.53
C LYS A 189 -4.23 15.70 17.84
N ARG A 190 -4.96 15.88 18.96
CA ARG A 190 -4.36 16.05 20.30
C ARG A 190 -3.61 14.79 20.73
N THR A 191 -4.20 13.61 20.55
CA THR A 191 -3.61 12.31 20.91
C THR A 191 -2.29 12.08 20.21
N TYR A 192 -2.22 12.38 18.92
CA TYR A 192 -1.02 12.17 18.09
C TYR A 192 -0.15 13.42 17.98
N ARG A 193 -0.52 14.54 18.64
CA ARG A 193 0.17 15.83 18.61
C ARG A 193 0.39 16.36 17.20
N LEU A 194 -0.64 16.23 16.35
CA LEU A 194 -0.59 16.66 14.95
C LEU A 194 -0.79 18.16 14.83
N LYS A 195 0.03 18.79 13.98
CA LYS A 195 -0.08 20.21 13.64
C LYS A 195 -0.82 20.37 12.31
N GLU A 196 -1.24 21.60 12.03
CA GLU A 196 -1.76 21.96 10.72
C GLU A 196 -0.66 21.76 9.66
N GLY A 197 -1.00 21.07 8.57
CA GLY A 197 -0.04 20.73 7.52
C GLY A 197 0.74 19.44 7.73
N ASP A 198 0.61 18.77 8.87
CA ASP A 198 1.13 17.41 9.04
C ASP A 198 0.37 16.42 8.12
N CYS A 199 0.94 15.24 7.96
CA CYS A 199 0.33 14.16 7.17
C CYS A 199 0.17 14.46 5.66
N LYS A 200 1.11 15.21 5.08
CA LYS A 200 1.11 15.50 3.64
C LYS A 200 1.64 14.33 2.80
N ILE A 201 2.58 13.57 3.34
CA ILE A 201 3.23 12.44 2.65
C ILE A 201 2.70 11.14 3.21
N VAL A 202 2.34 10.22 2.32
CA VAL A 202 1.97 8.84 2.65
C VAL A 202 3.01 7.92 2.05
N VAL A 203 3.52 6.99 2.86
CA VAL A 203 4.41 5.93 2.42
C VAL A 203 3.69 4.60 2.55
N GLU A 204 3.61 3.85 1.47
CA GLU A 204 3.06 2.50 1.41
C GLU A 204 4.21 1.50 1.27
N LEU A 205 4.29 0.52 2.16
CA LEU A 205 5.20 -0.62 2.05
C LEU A 205 4.39 -1.89 1.83
N TYR A 206 4.71 -2.61 0.78
CA TYR A 206 4.17 -3.93 0.51
C TYR A 206 5.09 -4.96 1.14
N GLU A 207 4.93 -5.17 2.47
CA GLU A 207 5.85 -5.96 3.30
C GLU A 207 5.79 -7.46 3.03
N THR A 208 4.62 -7.93 2.58
CA THR A 208 4.41 -9.32 2.17
C THR A 208 3.43 -9.33 1.00
N ASP A 209 3.26 -10.47 0.34
CA ASP A 209 2.27 -10.63 -0.74
C ASP A 209 0.82 -10.40 -0.28
N SER A 210 0.59 -10.22 1.01
CA SER A 210 -0.74 -10.08 1.60
C SER A 210 -0.90 -8.91 2.58
N THR A 211 0.12 -8.07 2.78
CA THR A 211 0.06 -6.95 3.74
C THR A 211 0.62 -5.66 3.15
N ILE A 212 -0.14 -4.58 3.29
CA ILE A 212 0.34 -3.22 3.05
C ILE A 212 0.48 -2.52 4.39
N ALA A 213 1.65 -1.96 4.65
CA ALA A 213 1.89 -1.08 5.77
C ALA A 213 1.86 0.38 5.29
N PHE A 214 1.05 1.19 5.93
CA PHE A 214 0.91 2.61 5.64
C PHE A 214 1.62 3.41 6.73
N TYR A 215 2.49 4.32 6.31
CA TYR A 215 3.18 5.24 7.20
C TYR A 215 2.90 6.68 6.76
N VAL A 216 2.59 7.53 7.73
CA VAL A 216 2.47 8.97 7.52
C VAL A 216 3.54 9.62 8.39
N PRO A 217 4.69 10.00 7.84
CA PRO A 217 5.78 10.61 8.61
C PRO A 217 5.32 11.89 9.31
N LEU A 218 5.63 12.00 10.61
CA LEU A 218 5.33 13.16 11.45
C LEU A 218 6.59 13.98 11.77
N LEU A 219 7.76 13.33 11.72
CA LEU A 219 9.06 13.95 11.90
C LEU A 219 9.92 13.68 10.68
N ASN A 220 10.87 14.57 10.39
CA ASN A 220 11.77 14.47 9.23
C ASN A 220 11.02 14.45 7.88
N VAL A 221 9.81 15.01 7.81
CA VAL A 221 8.95 14.98 6.62
C VAL A 221 9.67 15.50 5.38
N ASP A 222 10.53 16.52 5.53
CA ASP A 222 11.29 17.10 4.42
C ASP A 222 12.27 16.11 3.78
N LYS A 223 12.77 15.15 4.54
CA LYS A 223 13.64 14.09 4.02
C LYS A 223 12.90 13.05 3.16
N PHE A 224 11.56 13.04 3.21
CA PHE A 224 10.72 12.24 2.33
C PHE A 224 10.28 13.00 1.07
N LYS A 225 10.58 14.31 0.95
CA LYS A 225 10.31 15.12 -0.25
C LYS A 225 11.38 14.86 -1.31
N LEU A 226 11.35 13.68 -1.91
CA LEU A 226 12.40 13.18 -2.81
C LEU A 226 12.12 13.43 -4.28
N TYR A 227 10.91 13.87 -4.62
CA TYR A 227 10.49 14.10 -6.01
C TYR A 227 11.43 15.05 -6.75
N LYS A 228 12.06 14.54 -7.82
CA LYS A 228 13.12 15.25 -8.57
C LYS A 228 12.67 15.88 -9.87
N LYS A 229 11.46 15.55 -10.34
CA LYS A 229 11.00 15.98 -11.68
C LYS A 229 10.75 17.49 -11.82
N ASP A 230 10.83 18.24 -10.71
CA ASP A 230 10.66 19.70 -10.66
C ASP A 230 12.01 20.45 -10.59
N LYS A 231 13.14 19.79 -10.93
CA LYS A 231 14.48 20.41 -10.98
C LYS A 231 14.97 20.57 -12.39
#